data_386ea29a530abed8a7e9c10722793d76
#
_entry.id   386ea29a530abed8a7e9c10722793d76
#
_cell.length_a   1.000
_cell.length_b   1.000
_cell.length_c   1.000
_cell.angle_alpha   90.00
_cell.angle_beta   90.00
_cell.angle_gamma   90.00
#
_symmetry.space_group_name_H-M   'P 1'
#
loop_
_entity.id
_entity.type
_entity.pdbx_description
1 polymer ?
#
loop_
_entity_poly.entity_id
_entity_poly.type
_entity_poly.pdbx_seq_one_letter_code
_entity_poly.pdbx_strand_id
1 'polypeptide(L)'
;MNDKKVNAILKLFNMEMETRSKSDALRWEAYSLTGHRTKEISACDDSPVKDRRLYSAEAIKSVDTLSKGLMSAMMSPNSRWFGCSVVPRKYRMGQTALDDMEYTTYVVNSMMNEFARSNVYSESEVTAKDSIIGGYSCLFVTEDTNGTTNFQALIPWRCWFDTDIFGNPDTFFYRYTLDGYQML
;
A
#
# COMPACT_ATOMS: atom_id res chain seq x y z
N MET A 1 -15.41 19.69 -18.03
CA MET A 1 -15.72 18.72 -16.94
C MET A 1 -16.86 19.33 -16.12
N ASN A 2 -17.83 18.54 -15.69
CA ASN A 2 -19.08 19.08 -15.13
C ASN A 2 -18.85 19.59 -13.70
N ASP A 3 -18.85 20.91 -13.47
CA ASP A 3 -18.54 21.56 -12.17
C ASP A 3 -19.34 20.97 -11.00
N LYS A 4 -20.57 20.50 -11.26
CA LYS A 4 -21.39 19.83 -10.24
C LYS A 4 -20.77 18.51 -9.74
N LYS A 5 -20.12 17.73 -10.62
CA LYS A 5 -19.46 16.48 -10.24
C LYS A 5 -18.18 16.76 -9.44
N VAL A 6 -17.41 17.75 -9.85
CA VAL A 6 -16.20 18.18 -9.13
C VAL A 6 -16.56 18.66 -7.72
N ASN A 7 -17.57 19.50 -7.58
CA ASN A 7 -18.03 19.99 -6.28
C ASN A 7 -18.55 18.85 -5.38
N ALA A 8 -19.20 17.84 -5.94
CA ALA A 8 -19.65 16.68 -5.18
C ALA A 8 -18.46 15.85 -4.65
N ILE A 9 -17.44 15.61 -5.49
CA ILE A 9 -16.22 14.91 -5.11
C ILE A 9 -15.45 15.66 -4.02
N LEU A 10 -15.29 16.98 -4.18
CA LEU A 10 -14.63 17.81 -3.17
C LEU A 10 -15.38 17.80 -1.82
N LYS A 11 -16.72 17.79 -1.86
CA LYS A 11 -17.52 17.69 -0.64
C LYS A 11 -17.29 16.35 0.08
N LEU A 12 -17.28 15.24 -0.64
CA LEU A 12 -16.97 13.92 -0.08
C LEU A 12 -15.56 13.90 0.52
N PHE A 13 -14.56 14.38 -0.21
CA PHE A 13 -13.20 14.47 0.28
C PHE A 13 -13.09 15.28 1.58
N ASN A 14 -13.75 16.43 1.67
CA ASN A 14 -13.73 17.26 2.87
C ASN A 14 -14.39 16.54 4.07
N MET A 15 -15.47 15.79 3.86
CA MET A 15 -16.10 15.00 4.91
C MET A 15 -15.13 13.91 5.44
N GLU A 16 -14.45 13.20 4.55
CA GLU A 16 -13.45 12.19 4.93
C GLU A 16 -12.26 12.80 5.68
N MET A 17 -11.80 13.97 5.25
CA MET A 17 -10.74 14.71 5.91
C MET A 17 -11.12 15.10 7.34
N GLU A 18 -12.34 15.58 7.57
CA GLU A 18 -12.84 15.93 8.90
C GLU A 18 -12.97 14.69 9.80
N THR A 19 -13.48 13.60 9.26
CA THR A 19 -13.64 12.34 10.01
C THR A 19 -12.29 11.80 10.48
N ARG A 20 -11.30 11.82 9.59
CA ARG A 20 -9.96 11.33 9.90
C ARG A 20 -9.19 12.24 10.87
N SER A 21 -9.42 13.53 10.84
CA SER A 21 -8.68 14.52 11.63
C SER A 21 -8.63 14.19 13.14
N LYS A 22 -9.68 13.54 13.64
CA LYS A 22 -9.78 13.11 15.06
C LYS A 22 -8.73 12.06 15.43
N SER A 23 -8.33 11.19 14.50
CA SER A 23 -7.34 10.12 14.72
C SER A 23 -5.93 10.51 14.28
N ASP A 24 -5.79 11.58 13.50
CA ASP A 24 -4.51 11.99 12.92
C ASP A 24 -3.48 12.42 13.98
N ALA A 25 -3.91 13.02 15.09
CA ALA A 25 -3.04 13.39 16.18
C ALA A 25 -2.34 12.17 16.81
N LEU A 26 -3.09 11.08 17.05
CA LEU A 26 -2.55 9.83 17.61
C LEU A 26 -1.61 9.14 16.62
N ARG A 27 -1.98 9.11 15.33
CA ARG A 27 -1.11 8.55 14.28
C ARG A 27 0.19 9.33 14.18
N TRP A 28 0.11 10.66 14.17
CA TRP A 28 1.30 11.50 14.17
C TRP A 28 2.22 11.20 15.34
N GLU A 29 1.66 11.00 16.53
CA GLU A 29 2.43 10.61 17.70
C GLU A 29 3.19 9.31 17.46
N ALA A 30 2.53 8.27 16.96
CA ALA A 30 3.14 6.99 16.65
C ALA A 30 4.27 7.11 15.61
N TYR A 31 4.05 7.82 14.50
CA TYR A 31 5.08 8.07 13.49
C TYR A 31 6.26 8.88 14.05
N SER A 32 6.01 9.88 14.89
CA SER A 32 7.05 10.70 15.48
C SER A 32 7.94 9.93 16.47
N LEU A 33 7.40 8.93 17.18
CA LEU A 33 8.16 8.06 18.07
C LEU A 33 9.03 7.04 17.33
N THR A 34 8.61 6.62 16.17
CA THR A 34 9.34 5.64 15.33
C THR A 34 10.30 6.29 14.36
N GLY A 35 10.15 7.58 14.09
CA GLY A 35 10.94 8.29 13.08
C GLY A 35 10.68 7.87 11.63
N HIS A 36 9.75 6.94 11.41
CA HIS A 36 9.42 6.43 10.07
C HIS A 36 8.63 7.48 9.29
N ARG A 37 9.07 7.79 8.06
CA ARG A 37 8.45 8.78 7.15
C ARG A 37 8.12 10.15 7.75
N THR A 38 8.70 10.52 8.88
CA THR A 38 8.41 11.80 9.55
C THR A 38 8.67 13.01 8.65
N LYS A 39 9.72 12.98 7.84
CA LYS A 39 10.03 14.05 6.88
C LYS A 39 8.98 14.19 5.79
N GLU A 40 8.51 13.07 5.25
CA GLU A 40 7.50 13.04 4.19
C GLU A 40 6.14 13.49 4.71
N ILE A 41 5.78 13.06 5.94
CA ILE A 41 4.55 13.47 6.61
C ILE A 41 4.62 14.96 6.99
N SER A 42 5.75 15.44 7.51
CA SER A 42 5.93 16.87 7.85
C SER A 42 5.87 17.79 6.63
N ALA A 43 6.15 17.28 5.45
CA ALA A 43 6.00 18.01 4.20
C ALA A 43 4.54 18.08 3.68
N CYS A 44 3.58 17.42 4.36
CA CYS A 44 2.17 17.53 4.03
C CYS A 44 1.57 18.79 4.66
N ASP A 45 0.71 19.50 3.92
CA ASP A 45 0.11 20.78 4.37
C ASP A 45 -0.70 20.68 5.66
N ASP A 46 -1.24 19.49 5.97
CA ASP A 46 -2.07 19.25 7.16
C ASP A 46 -1.29 18.61 8.31
N SER A 47 0.02 18.55 8.23
CA SER A 47 0.84 17.94 9.27
C SER A 47 0.89 18.84 10.51
N PRO A 48 0.63 18.31 11.72
CA PRO A 48 0.91 19.01 12.95
C PRO A 48 2.43 19.10 13.13
N VAL A 49 3.03 20.17 12.66
CA VAL A 49 4.47 20.44 12.81
C VAL A 49 4.80 20.56 14.29
N LYS A 50 5.34 19.49 14.85
CA LYS A 50 5.95 19.54 16.21
C LYS A 50 7.33 18.96 16.08
N ASP A 51 8.30 19.79 16.43
CA ASP A 51 9.70 19.39 16.55
C ASP A 51 9.80 18.38 17.71
N ARG A 52 9.85 17.09 17.37
CA ARG A 52 9.97 16.03 18.36
C ARG A 52 11.37 15.46 18.36
N ARG A 53 11.95 15.43 19.54
CA ARG A 53 13.23 14.78 19.78
C ARG A 53 12.99 13.30 20.11
N LEU A 54 13.61 12.41 19.34
CA LEU A 54 13.64 10.98 19.63
C LEU A 54 14.57 10.74 20.83
N TYR A 55 13.99 10.33 21.95
CA TYR A 55 14.75 10.04 23.16
C TYR A 55 15.18 8.58 23.27
N SER A 56 14.52 7.66 22.56
CA SER A 56 14.80 6.24 22.60
C SER A 56 14.73 5.62 21.21
N ALA A 57 15.64 4.70 20.91
CA ALA A 57 15.66 3.92 19.66
C ALA A 57 14.87 2.60 19.77
N GLU A 58 14.24 2.31 20.90
CA GLU A 58 13.56 1.04 21.14
C GLU A 58 12.33 0.86 20.24
N ALA A 59 11.53 1.90 20.08
CA ALA A 59 10.37 1.89 19.20
C ALA A 59 10.78 1.62 17.75
N ILE A 60 11.84 2.27 17.28
CA ILE A 60 12.39 2.09 15.93
C ILE A 60 12.84 0.63 15.73
N LYS A 61 13.61 0.09 16.67
CA LYS A 61 14.11 -1.29 16.60
C LYS A 61 12.97 -2.31 16.64
N SER A 62 11.96 -2.08 17.47
CA SER A 62 10.80 -2.97 17.60
C SER A 62 9.99 -3.03 16.31
N VAL A 63 9.72 -1.89 15.69
CA VAL A 63 9.01 -1.83 14.39
C VAL A 63 9.84 -2.49 13.30
N ASP A 64 11.15 -2.25 13.25
CA ASP A 64 12.05 -2.83 12.25
C ASP A 64 12.14 -4.36 12.40
N THR A 65 12.25 -4.85 13.63
CA THR A 65 12.25 -6.29 13.91
C THR A 65 10.93 -6.95 13.53
N LEU A 66 9.81 -6.32 13.90
CA LEU A 66 8.47 -6.84 13.61
C LEU A 66 8.20 -6.84 12.09
N SER A 67 8.52 -5.75 11.39
CA SER A 67 8.32 -5.66 9.93
C SER A 67 9.15 -6.70 9.18
N LYS A 68 10.42 -6.89 9.55
CA LYS A 68 11.26 -7.92 8.94
C LYS A 68 10.79 -9.34 9.25
N GLY A 69 10.34 -9.59 10.47
CA GLY A 69 9.73 -10.86 10.86
C GLY A 69 8.46 -11.15 10.04
N LEU A 70 7.60 -10.16 9.89
CA LEU A 70 6.38 -10.26 9.07
C LEU A 70 6.71 -10.55 7.61
N MET A 71 7.64 -9.78 7.02
CA MET A 71 8.07 -9.98 5.63
C MET A 71 8.70 -11.36 5.40
N SER A 72 9.54 -11.82 6.33
CA SER A 72 10.15 -13.15 6.24
C SER A 72 9.12 -14.28 6.31
N ALA A 73 8.05 -14.09 7.08
CA ALA A 73 6.99 -15.09 7.23
C ALA A 73 6.00 -15.09 6.05
N MET A 74 5.67 -13.92 5.49
CA MET A 74 4.62 -13.78 4.48
C MET A 74 5.16 -13.75 3.05
N MET A 75 6.29 -13.07 2.80
CA MET A 75 6.79 -12.77 1.46
C MET A 75 8.31 -13.06 1.35
N SER A 76 8.72 -14.28 1.65
CA SER A 76 10.13 -14.64 1.53
C SER A 76 10.57 -14.65 0.04
N PRO A 77 11.61 -13.89 -0.34
CA PRO A 77 12.09 -13.89 -1.73
C PRO A 77 12.68 -15.22 -2.19
N ASN A 78 13.10 -16.08 -1.24
CA ASN A 78 13.76 -17.35 -1.51
C ASN A 78 12.80 -18.54 -1.54
N SER A 79 11.54 -18.35 -1.24
CA SER A 79 10.54 -19.42 -1.22
C SER A 79 9.26 -19.01 -1.94
N ARG A 80 8.54 -19.99 -2.46
CA ARG A 80 7.23 -19.76 -3.03
C ARG A 80 6.25 -19.46 -1.88
N TRP A 81 5.74 -18.23 -1.80
CA TRP A 81 4.87 -17.76 -0.73
C TRP A 81 3.40 -17.64 -1.15
N PHE A 82 3.09 -17.88 -2.42
CA PHE A 82 1.71 -17.94 -2.92
C PHE A 82 1.56 -19.05 -3.97
N GLY A 83 0.31 -19.46 -4.20
CA GLY A 83 -0.05 -20.42 -5.23
C GLY A 83 -1.34 -20.02 -5.89
N CYS A 84 -1.56 -20.48 -7.12
CA CYS A 84 -2.80 -20.34 -7.84
C CYS A 84 -3.47 -21.70 -7.99
N SER A 85 -4.80 -21.73 -7.92
CA SER A 85 -5.60 -22.90 -8.29
C SER A 85 -6.64 -22.49 -9.31
N VAL A 86 -6.87 -23.35 -10.30
CA VAL A 86 -7.97 -23.16 -11.23
C VAL A 86 -9.26 -23.55 -10.53
N VAL A 87 -10.23 -22.65 -10.44
CA VAL A 87 -11.57 -23.01 -10.00
C VAL A 87 -12.16 -23.92 -11.10
N PRO A 88 -12.55 -25.17 -10.78
CA PRO A 88 -13.11 -26.07 -11.79
C PRO A 88 -14.42 -25.49 -12.33
N ARG A 89 -14.33 -24.78 -13.44
CA ARG A 89 -15.49 -24.46 -14.26
C ARG A 89 -15.92 -25.77 -14.93
N LYS A 90 -17.20 -26.06 -14.88
CA LYS A 90 -17.80 -27.21 -15.55
C LYS A 90 -17.10 -27.45 -16.89
N TYR A 91 -16.43 -28.57 -16.95
CA TYR A 91 -15.57 -29.12 -18.00
C TYR A 91 -15.76 -28.53 -19.38
N ARG A 92 -14.70 -27.89 -19.91
CA ARG A 92 -14.49 -27.86 -21.37
C ARG A 92 -14.01 -29.26 -21.78
N MET A 93 -14.74 -29.91 -22.64
CA MET A 93 -14.35 -31.19 -23.22
C MET A 93 -12.90 -31.11 -23.72
N GLY A 94 -12.03 -31.96 -23.19
CA GLY A 94 -10.65 -32.14 -23.63
C GLY A 94 -9.53 -31.54 -22.78
N GLN A 95 -9.81 -30.83 -21.69
CA GLN A 95 -8.79 -30.39 -20.73
C GLN A 95 -8.66 -31.39 -19.58
N THR A 96 -7.45 -31.80 -19.31
CA THR A 96 -7.12 -32.67 -18.16
C THR A 96 -6.73 -31.85 -16.95
N ALA A 97 -6.92 -32.41 -15.75
CA ALA A 97 -6.49 -31.77 -14.49
C ALA A 97 -4.95 -31.54 -14.45
N LEU A 98 -4.19 -32.29 -15.24
CA LEU A 98 -2.75 -32.13 -15.40
C LEU A 98 -2.40 -30.84 -16.14
N ASP A 99 -3.14 -30.53 -17.23
CA ASP A 99 -2.93 -29.30 -18.02
C ASP A 99 -3.18 -28.06 -17.15
N ASP A 100 -4.20 -28.10 -16.28
CA ASP A 100 -4.52 -27.01 -15.35
C ASP A 100 -3.41 -26.85 -14.31
N MET A 101 -2.81 -27.93 -13.83
CA MET A 101 -1.73 -27.89 -12.85
C MET A 101 -0.43 -27.37 -13.47
N GLU A 102 -0.10 -27.75 -14.69
CA GLU A 102 1.06 -27.21 -15.42
C GLU A 102 0.90 -25.74 -15.71
N TYR A 103 -0.28 -25.31 -16.16
CA TYR A 103 -0.59 -23.92 -16.39
C TYR A 103 -0.48 -23.07 -15.12
N THR A 104 -1.06 -23.50 -14.00
CA THR A 104 -0.97 -22.76 -12.74
C THR A 104 0.46 -22.67 -12.23
N THR A 105 1.23 -23.74 -12.41
CA THR A 105 2.67 -23.74 -12.03
C THR A 105 3.45 -22.75 -12.89
N TYR A 106 3.19 -22.71 -14.20
CA TYR A 106 3.81 -21.74 -15.10
C TYR A 106 3.47 -20.28 -14.69
N VAL A 107 2.19 -20.01 -14.43
CA VAL A 107 1.73 -18.66 -14.00
C VAL A 107 2.43 -18.23 -12.71
N VAL A 108 2.45 -19.08 -11.68
CA VAL A 108 3.09 -18.76 -10.41
C VAL A 108 4.60 -18.52 -10.59
N ASN A 109 5.29 -19.33 -11.38
CA ASN A 109 6.71 -19.13 -11.65
C ASN A 109 6.96 -17.81 -12.41
N SER A 110 6.13 -17.49 -13.39
CA SER A 110 6.22 -16.22 -14.13
C SER A 110 6.02 -15.02 -13.22
N MET A 111 5.01 -15.06 -12.33
CA MET A 111 4.78 -14.02 -11.33
C MET A 111 5.94 -13.90 -10.33
N MET A 112 6.50 -15.01 -9.85
CA MET A 112 7.67 -14.99 -8.95
C MET A 112 8.88 -14.35 -9.62
N ASN A 113 9.12 -14.65 -10.90
CA ASN A 113 10.20 -14.05 -11.67
C ASN A 113 9.98 -12.53 -11.86
N GLU A 114 8.73 -12.11 -12.11
CA GLU A 114 8.40 -10.70 -12.22
C GLU A 114 8.59 -9.97 -10.89
N PHE A 115 8.16 -10.55 -9.77
CA PHE A 115 8.41 -10.00 -8.45
C PHE A 115 9.90 -9.90 -8.11
N ALA A 116 10.70 -10.87 -8.50
CA ALA A 116 12.14 -10.83 -8.31
C ALA A 116 12.83 -9.71 -9.11
N ARG A 117 12.26 -9.31 -10.25
CA ARG A 117 12.76 -8.21 -11.09
C ARG A 117 12.23 -6.84 -10.65
N SER A 118 11.11 -6.82 -9.93
CA SER A 118 10.44 -5.62 -9.46
C SER A 118 10.97 -5.15 -8.10
N ASN A 119 10.45 -4.03 -7.64
CA ASN A 119 10.75 -3.45 -6.32
C ASN A 119 9.76 -3.90 -5.22
N VAL A 120 9.00 -4.99 -5.44
CA VAL A 120 7.92 -5.42 -4.53
C VAL A 120 8.40 -5.62 -3.10
N TYR A 121 9.55 -6.25 -2.88
CA TYR A 121 10.03 -6.58 -1.53
C TYR A 121 10.41 -5.33 -0.73
N SER A 122 11.07 -4.35 -1.36
CA SER A 122 11.42 -3.09 -0.70
C SER A 122 10.19 -2.26 -0.34
N GLU A 123 9.24 -2.13 -1.27
CA GLU A 123 8.02 -1.36 -1.05
C GLU A 123 7.08 -2.06 -0.07
N SER A 124 7.04 -3.40 -0.08
CA SER A 124 6.26 -4.17 0.90
C SER A 124 6.81 -4.05 2.32
N GLU A 125 8.14 -3.94 2.51
CA GLU A 125 8.71 -3.68 3.83
C GLU A 125 8.28 -2.31 4.37
N VAL A 126 8.28 -1.29 3.52
CA VAL A 126 7.79 0.05 3.88
C VAL A 126 6.30 0.01 4.21
N THR A 127 5.51 -0.68 3.39
CA THR A 127 4.07 -0.88 3.60
C THR A 127 3.79 -1.62 4.91
N ALA A 128 4.59 -2.64 5.26
CA ALA A 128 4.47 -3.36 6.52
C ALA A 128 4.75 -2.44 7.73
N LYS A 129 5.78 -1.58 7.65
CA LYS A 129 6.06 -0.58 8.69
C LYS A 129 4.91 0.41 8.85
N ASP A 130 4.37 0.91 7.74
CA ASP A 130 3.21 1.80 7.77
C ASP A 130 1.98 1.14 8.42
N SER A 131 1.72 -0.13 8.11
CA SER A 131 0.61 -0.89 8.72
C SER A 131 0.80 -1.09 10.22
N ILE A 132 2.03 -1.36 10.68
CA ILE A 132 2.36 -1.56 12.10
C ILE A 132 2.20 -0.26 12.88
N ILE A 133 2.63 0.87 12.32
CA ILE A 133 2.63 2.17 13.00
C ILE A 133 1.27 2.86 12.90
N GLY A 134 0.73 2.92 11.68
CA GLY A 134 -0.48 3.71 11.37
C GLY A 134 -1.78 2.92 11.40
N GLY A 135 -1.71 1.58 11.49
CA GLY A 135 -2.86 0.68 11.48
C GLY A 135 -3.38 0.36 10.06
N TYR A 136 -2.91 1.04 9.03
CA TYR A 136 -3.21 0.77 7.62
C TYR A 136 -2.06 1.22 6.73
N SER A 137 -2.02 0.69 5.53
CA SER A 137 -1.08 1.09 4.49
C SER A 137 -1.71 0.96 3.12
N CYS A 138 -1.12 1.63 2.14
CA CYS A 138 -1.58 1.61 0.76
C CYS A 138 -0.39 1.29 -0.15
N LEU A 139 -0.54 0.25 -0.96
CA LEU A 139 0.43 -0.12 -1.98
C LEU A 139 -0.20 0.14 -3.36
N PHE A 140 0.42 0.99 -4.14
CA PHE A 140 0.00 1.28 -5.50
C PHE A 140 0.83 0.49 -6.49
N VAL A 141 0.17 -0.12 -7.45
CA VAL A 141 0.81 -1.00 -8.46
C VAL A 141 0.62 -0.38 -9.83
N THR A 142 1.70 -0.17 -10.53
CA THR A 142 1.71 0.37 -11.90
C THR A 142 2.65 -0.44 -12.78
N GLU A 143 2.52 -0.26 -14.07
CA GLU A 143 3.48 -0.74 -15.05
C GLU A 143 4.52 0.36 -15.31
N ASP A 144 5.79 0.01 -15.28
CA ASP A 144 6.88 0.89 -15.65
C ASP A 144 7.01 1.00 -17.18
N THR A 145 7.70 2.03 -17.67
CA THR A 145 8.00 2.26 -19.09
C THR A 145 8.69 1.08 -19.77
N ASN A 146 9.37 0.24 -19.01
CA ASN A 146 10.06 -0.97 -19.48
C ASN A 146 9.17 -2.23 -19.46
N GLY A 147 7.88 -2.10 -19.14
CA GLY A 147 6.95 -3.23 -19.02
C GLY A 147 7.14 -4.10 -17.79
N THR A 148 7.90 -3.62 -16.78
CA THR A 148 8.02 -4.27 -15.47
C THR A 148 7.01 -3.72 -14.49
N THR A 149 6.55 -4.55 -13.56
CA THR A 149 5.62 -4.12 -12.52
C THR A 149 6.36 -3.26 -11.50
N ASN A 150 5.88 -2.04 -11.30
CA ASN A 150 6.40 -1.10 -10.31
C ASN A 150 5.42 -0.98 -9.14
N PHE A 151 5.94 -1.11 -7.92
CA PHE A 151 5.21 -0.98 -6.68
C PHE A 151 5.61 0.31 -5.98
N GLN A 152 4.64 1.00 -5.41
CA GLN A 152 4.87 2.24 -4.66
C GLN A 152 4.08 2.22 -3.36
N ALA A 153 4.78 2.24 -2.24
CA ALA A 153 4.15 2.41 -0.93
C ALA A 153 3.72 3.88 -0.79
N LEU A 154 2.41 4.12 -0.89
CA LEU A 154 1.84 5.45 -0.74
C LEU A 154 1.98 5.92 0.71
N ILE A 155 2.12 7.23 0.89
CA ILE A 155 2.17 7.84 2.23
C ILE A 155 0.77 7.77 2.83
N PRO A 156 0.55 7.03 3.94
CA PRO A 156 -0.79 6.87 4.51
C PRO A 156 -1.43 8.20 4.90
N TRP A 157 -0.63 9.20 5.25
CA TRP A 157 -1.09 10.55 5.56
C TRP A 157 -1.82 11.23 4.41
N ARG A 158 -1.49 10.87 3.17
CA ARG A 158 -2.10 11.41 1.94
C ARG A 158 -3.21 10.55 1.37
N CYS A 159 -3.57 9.46 2.06
CA CYS A 159 -4.59 8.51 1.64
C CYS A 159 -5.84 8.64 2.51
N TRP A 160 -7.00 8.74 1.90
CA TRP A 160 -8.31 8.67 2.56
C TRP A 160 -9.13 7.59 1.90
N PHE A 161 -9.82 6.81 2.68
CA PHE A 161 -10.70 5.77 2.17
C PHE A 161 -11.95 5.69 3.02
N ASP A 162 -13.05 5.42 2.36
CA ASP A 162 -14.33 5.13 2.97
C ASP A 162 -14.74 3.69 2.66
N THR A 163 -15.57 3.14 3.53
CA THR A 163 -16.05 1.77 3.44
C THR A 163 -17.56 1.75 3.28
N ASP A 164 -18.03 0.85 2.43
CA ASP A 164 -19.45 0.52 2.32
C ASP A 164 -19.99 -0.04 3.65
N ILE A 165 -21.33 -0.13 3.75
CA ILE A 165 -22.06 -0.71 4.88
C ILE A 165 -21.61 -2.14 5.25
N PHE A 166 -21.00 -2.84 4.31
CA PHE A 166 -20.42 -4.18 4.50
C PHE A 166 -18.94 -4.16 4.92
N GLY A 167 -18.34 -2.97 5.08
CA GLY A 167 -16.94 -2.82 5.43
C GLY A 167 -15.95 -2.98 4.27
N ASN A 168 -16.42 -3.05 3.02
CA ASN A 168 -15.57 -3.09 1.85
C ASN A 168 -15.14 -1.67 1.47
N PRO A 169 -13.87 -1.45 1.07
CA PRO A 169 -13.43 -0.16 0.56
C PRO A 169 -14.22 0.21 -0.70
N ASP A 170 -14.92 1.35 -0.65
CA ASP A 170 -15.74 1.85 -1.77
C ASP A 170 -15.10 3.07 -2.42
N THR A 171 -14.61 3.99 -1.62
CA THR A 171 -14.04 5.24 -2.09
C THR A 171 -12.61 5.41 -1.60
N PHE A 172 -11.71 5.81 -2.51
CA PHE A 172 -10.32 6.06 -2.20
C PHE A 172 -9.87 7.39 -2.78
N PHE A 173 -9.26 8.24 -1.94
CA PHE A 173 -8.64 9.48 -2.35
C PHE A 173 -7.16 9.45 -2.02
N TYR A 174 -6.35 9.82 -2.99
CA TYR A 174 -4.93 10.05 -2.82
C TYR A 174 -4.56 11.45 -3.26
N ARG A 175 -3.99 12.25 -2.34
CA ARG A 175 -3.53 13.60 -2.62
C ARG A 175 -2.02 13.59 -2.89
N TYR A 176 -1.63 14.08 -4.05
CA TYR A 176 -0.23 14.23 -4.42
C TYR A 176 -0.01 15.60 -5.07
N THR A 177 1.24 16.06 -5.01
CA THR A 177 1.66 17.32 -5.63
C THR A 177 2.45 16.97 -6.88
N LEU A 178 2.10 17.57 -8.01
CA LEU A 178 2.82 17.45 -9.26
C LEU A 178 3.61 18.73 -9.51
N ASP A 179 4.85 18.60 -9.91
CA ASP A 179 5.63 19.71 -10.46
C ASP A 179 5.20 20.02 -11.89
N GLY A 180 5.44 21.27 -12.33
CA GLY A 180 5.04 21.69 -13.68
C GLY A 180 5.58 20.82 -14.81
N TYR A 181 6.74 20.21 -14.63
CA TYR A 181 7.33 19.26 -15.59
C TYR A 181 6.64 17.88 -15.59
N GLN A 182 5.99 17.51 -14.50
CA GLN A 182 5.27 16.23 -14.39
C GLN A 182 3.83 16.32 -14.96
N MET A 183 3.37 17.53 -15.27
CA MET A 183 2.04 17.78 -15.87
C MET A 183 2.09 17.88 -17.39
N LEU A 184 3.27 17.88 -17.99
CA LEU A 184 3.52 17.88 -19.45
C LEU A 184 3.67 16.47 -19.98
#